data_fc6e85afe6dbc5a95d6f1657e9cc71e7
#
_entry.id   fc6e85afe6dbc5a95d6f1657e9cc71e7
#
_cell.length_a   1.000
_cell.length_b   1.000
_cell.length_c   1.000
_cell.angle_alpha   90.00
_cell.angle_beta   90.00
_cell.angle_gamma   90.00
#
_symmetry.space_group_name_H-M   'P 1'
#
loop_
_entity.id
_entity.type
_entity.pdbx_description
1 polymer ?
#
loop_
_entity_poly.entity_id
_entity_poly.type
_entity_poly.pdbx_seq_one_letter_code
_entity_poly.pdbx_strand_id
1 'polypeptide(L)'
;DAAGNLMGRLYPDNWNEKELHGVIATGSHIDTVRNGGKFDGLLGSIAGIEVAQCLKENHVKLKSPFEVILFTDEEGARFNAGMVGSKVIAGLGMERPLSEYTDNEGISEEAAMQKCGYHPEKLEEAVYADKYEKFVELHIEQGIVLEQESRQIGIVTGIKGPYWIEGSFEGEANHAGGTPMNMRKDAMTAAANYIAEVEKIASRLGDMFVATVGTLKVHPGGINTIPGRVDYTIDIRDTDMERRAQGIREIKEAAVKI
;
A
#
# COMPACT_ATOMS: atom_id res chain seq x y z
N ASP A 1 -14.34 13.40 -10.48
CA ASP A 1 -14.06 14.59 -9.66
C ASP A 1 -12.70 15.21 -10.02
N ALA A 2 -12.29 16.24 -9.29
CA ALA A 2 -11.02 16.95 -9.54
C ALA A 2 -9.79 16.07 -9.28
N ALA A 3 -9.90 15.07 -8.41
CA ALA A 3 -8.83 14.10 -8.14
C ALA A 3 -8.76 12.98 -9.18
N GLY A 4 -9.69 12.93 -10.11
CA GLY A 4 -9.78 11.87 -11.12
C GLY A 4 -10.57 10.65 -10.67
N ASN A 5 -11.17 10.64 -9.48
CA ASN A 5 -12.06 9.54 -9.08
C ASN A 5 -13.27 9.48 -10.00
N LEU A 6 -13.60 8.28 -10.45
CA LEU A 6 -14.80 8.03 -11.24
C LEU A 6 -15.94 7.56 -10.34
N MET A 7 -17.11 8.20 -10.45
CA MET A 7 -18.26 7.89 -9.60
C MET A 7 -19.50 7.64 -10.41
N GLY A 8 -20.19 6.55 -10.11
CA GLY A 8 -21.52 6.22 -10.64
C GLY A 8 -22.54 6.19 -9.52
N ARG A 9 -23.73 6.81 -9.73
CA ARG A 9 -24.77 6.92 -8.70
C ARG A 9 -26.12 6.38 -9.14
N LEU A 10 -26.79 5.74 -8.20
CA LEU A 10 -28.24 5.48 -8.26
C LEU A 10 -28.93 6.33 -7.19
N TYR A 11 -30.00 6.99 -7.59
CA TYR A 11 -30.77 7.84 -6.68
C TYR A 11 -32.09 7.18 -6.30
N PRO A 12 -32.62 7.44 -5.08
CA PRO A 12 -33.99 7.15 -4.73
C PRO A 12 -34.96 7.93 -5.62
N ASP A 13 -36.20 7.41 -5.79
CA ASP A 13 -37.28 8.14 -6.46
C ASP A 13 -37.49 9.51 -5.81
N ASN A 14 -37.59 10.56 -6.63
CA ASN A 14 -37.79 11.96 -6.19
C ASN A 14 -36.67 12.56 -5.35
N TRP A 15 -35.44 12.00 -5.40
CA TRP A 15 -34.27 12.56 -4.70
C TRP A 15 -33.84 13.89 -5.32
N ASN A 16 -33.55 14.86 -4.44
CA ASN A 16 -32.93 16.11 -4.90
C ASN A 16 -31.42 15.89 -5.06
N GLU A 17 -30.91 15.78 -6.27
CA GLU A 17 -29.51 15.53 -6.59
C GLU A 17 -28.54 16.60 -6.07
N LYS A 18 -29.06 17.79 -5.72
CA LYS A 18 -28.25 18.87 -5.13
C LYS A 18 -27.97 18.66 -3.64
N GLU A 19 -28.71 17.76 -2.98
CA GLU A 19 -28.59 17.45 -1.55
C GLU A 19 -28.00 16.04 -1.38
N LEU A 20 -26.69 15.92 -1.58
CA LEU A 20 -25.99 14.65 -1.39
C LEU A 20 -25.61 14.48 0.10
N HIS A 21 -26.50 13.85 0.87
CA HIS A 21 -26.26 13.43 2.24
C HIS A 21 -26.69 11.97 2.42
N GLY A 22 -26.08 11.28 3.37
CA GLY A 22 -26.46 9.90 3.69
C GLY A 22 -26.21 8.91 2.54
N VAL A 23 -25.18 9.17 1.73
CA VAL A 23 -24.81 8.29 0.62
C VAL A 23 -24.24 6.98 1.16
N ILE A 24 -24.74 5.87 0.65
CA ILE A 24 -24.15 4.55 0.86
C ILE A 24 -23.22 4.29 -0.33
N ALA A 25 -21.93 4.12 -0.08
CA ALA A 25 -20.96 3.94 -1.14
C ALA A 25 -20.24 2.59 -1.06
N THR A 26 -19.80 2.12 -2.21
CA THR A 26 -18.86 1.01 -2.39
C THR A 26 -17.89 1.37 -3.50
N GLY A 27 -16.79 0.66 -3.56
CA GLY A 27 -15.81 0.87 -4.62
C GLY A 27 -14.45 0.34 -4.24
N SER A 28 -13.50 0.53 -5.10
CA SER A 28 -12.09 0.19 -4.94
C SER A 28 -11.29 0.93 -6.03
N HIS A 29 -10.19 0.36 -6.49
CA HIS A 29 -9.33 0.93 -7.54
C HIS A 29 -9.25 0.01 -8.76
N ILE A 30 -8.68 0.51 -9.85
CA ILE A 30 -8.46 -0.24 -11.09
C ILE A 30 -7.00 -0.21 -11.56
N ASP A 31 -6.18 0.61 -10.93
CA ASP A 31 -4.72 0.57 -11.09
C ASP A 31 -4.13 -0.61 -10.31
N THR A 32 -2.91 -1.02 -10.66
CA THR A 32 -2.21 -2.16 -10.05
C THR A 32 -0.73 -1.84 -9.87
N VAL A 33 -0.09 -2.49 -8.90
CA VAL A 33 1.37 -2.56 -8.85
C VAL A 33 1.93 -3.26 -10.10
N ARG A 34 3.22 -3.06 -10.39
CA ARG A 34 3.88 -3.75 -11.50
C ARG A 34 3.78 -5.26 -11.32
N ASN A 35 3.30 -5.97 -12.36
CA ASN A 35 3.03 -7.40 -12.33
C ASN A 35 2.03 -7.83 -11.24
N GLY A 36 1.11 -6.95 -10.86
CA GLY A 36 0.06 -7.20 -9.88
C GLY A 36 -0.94 -8.27 -10.29
N GLY A 37 -1.71 -8.74 -9.34
CA GLY A 37 -2.80 -9.70 -9.55
C GLY A 37 -3.97 -9.08 -10.32
N LYS A 38 -4.69 -9.90 -11.08
CA LYS A 38 -5.82 -9.46 -11.91
C LYS A 38 -7.02 -8.94 -11.11
N PHE A 39 -7.10 -9.29 -9.84
CA PHE A 39 -8.29 -9.06 -9.01
C PHE A 39 -8.07 -7.99 -7.95
N ASP A 40 -6.83 -7.55 -7.78
CA ASP A 40 -6.48 -6.52 -6.82
C ASP A 40 -7.15 -5.19 -7.21
N GLY A 41 -7.96 -4.64 -6.30
CA GLY A 41 -8.82 -3.49 -6.53
C GLY A 41 -9.95 -3.72 -7.54
N LEU A 42 -9.63 -4.30 -8.69
CA LEU A 42 -10.59 -4.50 -9.79
C LEU A 42 -11.80 -5.33 -9.37
N LEU A 43 -11.63 -6.35 -8.51
CA LEU A 43 -12.75 -7.16 -8.02
C LEU A 43 -13.78 -6.29 -7.28
N GLY A 44 -13.34 -5.42 -6.36
CA GLY A 44 -14.22 -4.53 -5.61
C GLY A 44 -14.92 -3.51 -6.49
N SER A 45 -14.19 -2.95 -7.46
CA SER A 45 -14.73 -2.02 -8.46
C SER A 45 -15.83 -2.64 -9.30
N ILE A 46 -15.61 -3.82 -9.88
CA ILE A 46 -16.59 -4.53 -10.70
C ILE A 46 -17.77 -5.02 -9.84
N ALA A 47 -17.52 -5.54 -8.65
CA ALA A 47 -18.59 -5.95 -7.75
C ALA A 47 -19.49 -4.79 -7.35
N GLY A 48 -18.96 -3.59 -7.14
CA GLY A 48 -19.75 -2.39 -6.89
C GLY A 48 -20.68 -2.05 -8.06
N ILE A 49 -20.16 -2.13 -9.29
CA ILE A 49 -20.96 -1.91 -10.52
C ILE A 49 -22.07 -2.98 -10.65
N GLU A 50 -21.73 -4.24 -10.41
CA GLU A 50 -22.68 -5.35 -10.46
C GLU A 50 -23.80 -5.19 -9.42
N VAL A 51 -23.46 -4.79 -8.19
CA VAL A 51 -24.46 -4.47 -7.15
C VAL A 51 -25.38 -3.35 -7.62
N ALA A 52 -24.84 -2.27 -8.20
CA ALA A 52 -25.65 -1.18 -8.73
C ALA A 52 -26.59 -1.66 -9.83
N GLN A 53 -26.12 -2.51 -10.73
CA GLN A 53 -26.92 -3.11 -11.80
C GLN A 53 -28.01 -4.00 -11.20
N CYS A 54 -27.70 -4.88 -10.27
CA CYS A 54 -28.66 -5.75 -9.59
C CYS A 54 -29.76 -4.94 -8.89
N LEU A 55 -29.41 -3.88 -8.17
CA LEU A 55 -30.37 -2.99 -7.51
C LEU A 55 -31.35 -2.37 -8.52
N LYS A 56 -30.83 -1.91 -9.65
CA LYS A 56 -31.64 -1.31 -10.73
C LYS A 56 -32.55 -2.32 -11.42
N GLU A 57 -32.03 -3.48 -11.80
CA GLU A 57 -32.79 -4.52 -12.51
C GLU A 57 -33.88 -5.14 -11.65
N ASN A 58 -33.66 -5.25 -10.34
CA ASN A 58 -34.67 -5.76 -9.41
C ASN A 58 -35.59 -4.66 -8.85
N HIS A 59 -35.54 -3.45 -9.41
CA HIS A 59 -36.37 -2.33 -9.01
C HIS A 59 -36.40 -2.07 -7.51
N VAL A 60 -35.22 -2.22 -6.85
CA VAL A 60 -35.08 -1.99 -5.41
C VAL A 60 -35.30 -0.51 -5.10
N LYS A 61 -36.27 -0.23 -4.24
CA LYS A 61 -36.51 1.13 -3.77
C LYS A 61 -35.45 1.57 -2.80
N LEU A 62 -34.56 2.41 -3.26
CA LEU A 62 -33.50 2.98 -2.42
C LEU A 62 -34.08 3.99 -1.43
N LYS A 63 -33.51 4.02 -0.23
CA LYS A 63 -33.79 5.05 0.79
C LYS A 63 -32.72 6.15 0.79
N SER A 64 -31.52 5.81 0.36
CA SER A 64 -30.35 6.69 0.26
C SER A 64 -29.73 6.54 -1.12
N PRO A 65 -29.03 7.54 -1.65
CA PRO A 65 -28.23 7.36 -2.85
C PRO A 65 -27.21 6.24 -2.67
N PHE A 66 -27.04 5.43 -3.72
CA PHE A 66 -26.00 4.40 -3.77
C PHE A 66 -24.92 4.83 -4.76
N GLU A 67 -23.67 4.85 -4.34
CA GLU A 67 -22.56 5.31 -5.17
C GLU A 67 -21.48 4.22 -5.29
N VAL A 68 -20.99 4.04 -6.52
CA VAL A 68 -19.81 3.24 -6.81
C VAL A 68 -18.66 4.18 -7.11
N ILE A 69 -17.52 4.02 -6.43
CA ILE A 69 -16.33 4.86 -6.58
C ILE A 69 -15.17 4.02 -7.09
N LEU A 70 -14.49 4.50 -8.13
CA LEU A 70 -13.20 4.00 -8.57
C LEU A 70 -12.17 5.05 -8.19
N PHE A 71 -11.31 4.70 -7.21
CA PHE A 71 -10.30 5.61 -6.69
C PHE A 71 -9.13 5.77 -7.66
N THR A 72 -8.60 6.99 -7.75
CA THR A 72 -7.43 7.32 -8.56
C THR A 72 -6.16 7.02 -7.80
N ASP A 73 -5.20 6.38 -8.49
CA ASP A 73 -3.82 6.10 -8.05
C ASP A 73 -3.76 5.59 -6.61
N GLU A 74 -4.46 4.48 -6.36
CA GLU A 74 -4.48 3.84 -5.04
C GLU A 74 -3.11 3.24 -4.72
N GLU A 75 -2.54 2.51 -5.68
CA GLU A 75 -1.29 1.76 -5.52
C GLU A 75 -0.02 2.63 -5.60
N GLY A 76 -0.13 3.84 -6.16
CA GLY A 76 1.03 4.72 -6.34
C GLY A 76 2.11 4.15 -7.26
N ALA A 77 1.75 3.22 -8.14
CA ALA A 77 2.70 2.43 -8.93
C ALA A 77 3.55 3.25 -9.91
N ARG A 78 3.06 4.41 -10.34
CA ARG A 78 3.75 5.29 -11.27
C ARG A 78 4.51 6.41 -10.57
N PHE A 79 3.90 7.07 -9.58
CA PHE A 79 4.41 8.28 -8.96
C PHE A 79 4.90 8.09 -7.53
N ASN A 80 4.70 6.91 -6.93
CA ASN A 80 4.95 6.62 -5.51
C ASN A 80 4.13 7.52 -4.55
N ALA A 81 2.95 7.97 -5.00
CA ALA A 81 2.05 8.80 -4.20
C ALA A 81 1.11 7.94 -3.34
N GLY A 82 0.36 7.04 -3.96
CA GLY A 82 -0.57 6.10 -3.36
C GLY A 82 -1.77 6.69 -2.61
N MET A 83 -2.93 6.07 -2.79
CA MET A 83 -4.19 6.47 -2.17
C MET A 83 -4.62 7.92 -2.49
N VAL A 84 -4.24 8.45 -3.66
CA VAL A 84 -4.47 9.86 -4.01
C VAL A 84 -5.95 10.20 -3.98
N GLY A 85 -6.74 9.43 -4.70
CA GLY A 85 -8.18 9.67 -4.81
C GLY A 85 -8.91 9.59 -3.47
N SER A 86 -8.65 8.58 -2.67
CA SER A 86 -9.30 8.39 -1.36
C SER A 86 -8.86 9.41 -0.32
N LYS A 87 -7.56 9.76 -0.28
CA LYS A 87 -7.04 10.82 0.60
C LYS A 87 -7.68 12.19 0.30
N VAL A 88 -7.84 12.52 -0.98
CA VAL A 88 -8.49 13.77 -1.38
C VAL A 88 -9.95 13.77 -0.93
N ILE A 89 -10.73 12.73 -1.20
CA ILE A 89 -12.13 12.63 -0.73
C ILE A 89 -12.22 12.80 0.79
N ALA A 90 -11.30 12.18 1.53
CA ALA A 90 -11.25 12.22 2.99
C ALA A 90 -10.75 13.56 3.56
N GLY A 91 -10.26 14.47 2.73
CA GLY A 91 -9.69 15.75 3.18
C GLY A 91 -8.38 15.60 3.94
N LEU A 92 -7.68 14.47 3.79
CA LEU A 92 -6.41 14.23 4.49
C LEU A 92 -5.23 14.94 3.83
N GLY A 93 -5.37 15.34 2.56
CA GLY A 93 -4.29 15.91 1.77
C GLY A 93 -3.19 14.89 1.43
N MET A 94 -2.21 15.34 0.67
CA MET A 94 -1.00 14.57 0.36
C MET A 94 0.16 15.04 1.24
N GLU A 95 1.12 14.15 1.52
CA GLU A 95 2.31 14.49 2.33
C GLU A 95 3.19 15.56 1.68
N ARG A 96 3.17 15.60 0.35
CA ARG A 96 3.88 16.57 -0.49
C ARG A 96 2.94 17.05 -1.59
N PRO A 97 3.20 18.21 -2.23
CA PRO A 97 2.48 18.61 -3.43
C PRO A 97 2.57 17.56 -4.55
N LEU A 98 1.52 17.39 -5.33
CA LEU A 98 1.51 16.42 -6.45
C LEU A 98 2.57 16.72 -7.52
N SER A 99 3.08 17.94 -7.57
CA SER A 99 4.20 18.34 -8.42
C SER A 99 5.56 17.71 -8.02
N GLU A 100 5.68 17.20 -6.79
CA GLU A 100 6.90 16.59 -6.27
C GLU A 100 6.91 15.04 -6.40
N TYR A 101 5.77 14.44 -6.72
CA TYR A 101 5.70 13.01 -7.02
C TYR A 101 5.94 12.81 -8.52
N THR A 102 7.08 12.24 -8.87
CA THR A 102 7.49 12.09 -10.27
C THR A 102 7.70 10.65 -10.65
N ASP A 103 7.39 10.32 -11.90
CA ASP A 103 7.72 9.03 -12.49
C ASP A 103 9.21 8.95 -12.93
N ASN A 104 9.59 7.80 -13.47
CA ASN A 104 10.96 7.54 -13.92
C ASN A 104 11.42 8.43 -15.11
N GLU A 105 10.49 9.12 -15.78
CA GLU A 105 10.74 10.04 -16.86
C GLU A 105 10.79 11.49 -16.37
N GLY A 106 10.56 11.74 -15.07
CA GLY A 106 10.53 13.06 -14.47
C GLY A 106 9.20 13.79 -14.68
N ILE A 107 8.16 13.11 -15.14
CA ILE A 107 6.81 13.68 -15.26
C ILE A 107 6.18 13.66 -13.89
N SER A 108 5.69 14.81 -13.40
CA SER A 108 4.96 14.85 -12.13
C SER A 108 3.53 14.33 -12.27
N GLU A 109 2.98 13.85 -11.16
CA GLU A 109 1.59 13.41 -11.10
C GLU A 109 0.63 14.56 -11.43
N GLU A 110 0.89 15.76 -10.92
CA GLU A 110 0.14 16.98 -11.28
C GLU A 110 0.11 17.21 -12.80
N ALA A 111 1.28 17.14 -13.46
CA ALA A 111 1.37 17.31 -14.91
C ALA A 111 0.65 16.20 -15.67
N ALA A 112 0.69 14.97 -15.18
CA ALA A 112 -0.03 13.84 -15.76
C ALA A 112 -1.55 14.01 -15.65
N MET A 113 -2.04 14.43 -14.49
CA MET A 113 -3.45 14.73 -14.28
C MET A 113 -3.94 15.84 -15.22
N GLN A 114 -3.21 16.95 -15.31
CA GLN A 114 -3.53 18.06 -16.23
C GLN A 114 -3.56 17.59 -17.70
N LYS A 115 -2.61 16.76 -18.10
CA LYS A 115 -2.58 16.17 -19.45
C LYS A 115 -3.79 15.30 -19.75
N CYS A 116 -4.35 14.65 -18.72
CA CYS A 116 -5.58 13.86 -18.82
C CYS A 116 -6.86 14.71 -18.73
N GLY A 117 -6.74 16.02 -18.57
CA GLY A 117 -7.88 16.94 -18.48
C GLY A 117 -8.46 17.07 -17.08
N TYR A 118 -7.78 16.60 -16.06
CA TYR A 118 -8.13 16.82 -14.66
C TYR A 118 -7.58 18.16 -14.16
N HIS A 119 -8.07 18.60 -13.01
CA HIS A 119 -7.81 19.92 -12.43
C HIS A 119 -7.21 19.79 -11.04
N PRO A 120 -5.92 19.40 -10.90
CA PRO A 120 -5.28 19.24 -9.61
C PRO A 120 -5.25 20.51 -8.76
N GLU A 121 -5.39 21.68 -9.38
CA GLU A 121 -5.54 22.96 -8.67
C GLU A 121 -6.89 23.11 -7.94
N LYS A 122 -7.83 22.18 -8.16
CA LYS A 122 -9.18 22.17 -7.59
C LYS A 122 -9.44 20.96 -6.68
N LEU A 123 -8.41 20.33 -6.16
CA LEU A 123 -8.58 19.12 -5.32
C LEU A 123 -9.48 19.39 -4.10
N GLU A 124 -9.50 20.61 -3.58
CA GLU A 124 -10.39 20.98 -2.47
C GLU A 124 -11.88 20.83 -2.83
N GLU A 125 -12.25 20.95 -4.10
CA GLU A 125 -13.62 20.72 -4.57
C GLU A 125 -14.03 19.24 -4.52
N ALA A 126 -13.05 18.33 -4.38
CA ALA A 126 -13.24 16.87 -4.28
C ALA A 126 -13.24 16.36 -2.84
N VAL A 127 -13.19 17.23 -1.84
CA VAL A 127 -13.32 16.88 -0.41
C VAL A 127 -14.80 16.76 -0.07
N TYR A 128 -15.30 15.55 0.13
CA TYR A 128 -16.72 15.34 0.43
C TYR A 128 -17.03 14.07 1.24
N ALA A 129 -16.12 13.72 2.16
CA ALA A 129 -16.36 12.61 3.07
C ALA A 129 -17.68 12.72 3.86
N ASP A 130 -18.08 13.94 4.20
CA ASP A 130 -19.33 14.22 4.94
C ASP A 130 -20.61 13.79 4.22
N LYS A 131 -20.54 13.51 2.93
CA LYS A 131 -21.68 13.00 2.15
C LYS A 131 -21.97 11.54 2.46
N TYR A 132 -20.96 10.79 2.88
CA TYR A 132 -21.05 9.35 3.05
C TYR A 132 -21.52 8.98 4.46
N GLU A 133 -22.63 8.24 4.52
CA GLU A 133 -23.09 7.60 5.75
C GLU A 133 -22.34 6.30 6.01
N LYS A 134 -22.12 5.52 4.94
CA LYS A 134 -21.44 4.23 5.00
C LYS A 134 -20.62 4.00 3.75
N PHE A 135 -19.48 3.37 3.92
CA PHE A 135 -18.65 2.85 2.84
C PHE A 135 -18.35 1.37 3.10
N VAL A 136 -18.51 0.54 2.09
CA VAL A 136 -18.19 -0.89 2.13
C VAL A 136 -17.34 -1.23 0.93
N GLU A 137 -16.16 -1.77 1.15
CA GLU A 137 -15.28 -2.23 0.08
C GLU A 137 -15.16 -3.75 0.10
N LEU A 138 -15.41 -4.38 -1.04
CA LEU A 138 -15.03 -5.76 -1.29
C LEU A 138 -13.61 -5.78 -1.84
N HIS A 139 -12.74 -6.53 -1.20
CA HIS A 139 -11.35 -6.67 -1.64
C HIS A 139 -10.89 -8.13 -1.58
N ILE A 140 -9.90 -8.51 -2.37
CA ILE A 140 -9.21 -9.78 -2.18
C ILE A 140 -8.45 -9.77 -0.86
N GLU A 141 -8.21 -10.92 -0.26
CA GLU A 141 -7.48 -11.01 1.01
C GLU A 141 -6.03 -10.53 0.91
N GLN A 142 -5.43 -10.62 -0.27
CA GLN A 142 -3.98 -10.43 -0.50
C GLN A 142 -3.13 -11.36 0.39
N GLY A 143 -3.70 -12.50 0.78
CA GLY A 143 -3.10 -13.50 1.67
C GLY A 143 -3.67 -14.89 1.39
N ILE A 144 -3.39 -15.85 2.28
CA ILE A 144 -3.79 -17.24 2.09
C ILE A 144 -4.66 -17.79 3.25
N VAL A 145 -4.98 -16.98 4.25
CA VAL A 145 -5.61 -17.47 5.49
C VAL A 145 -7.03 -17.93 5.23
N LEU A 146 -7.83 -17.12 4.51
CA LEU A 146 -9.21 -17.50 4.17
C LEU A 146 -9.26 -18.74 3.31
N GLU A 147 -8.33 -18.87 2.36
CA GLU A 147 -8.22 -20.06 1.50
C GLU A 147 -7.90 -21.31 2.34
N GLN A 148 -6.89 -21.23 3.21
CA GLN A 148 -6.51 -22.35 4.09
C GLN A 148 -7.63 -22.75 5.06
N GLU A 149 -8.39 -21.79 5.54
CA GLU A 149 -9.55 -22.01 6.42
C GLU A 149 -10.82 -22.38 5.65
N SER A 150 -10.78 -22.45 4.33
CA SER A 150 -11.95 -22.69 3.46
C SER A 150 -13.08 -21.68 3.72
N ARG A 151 -12.73 -20.41 3.97
CA ARG A 151 -13.66 -19.30 4.16
C ARG A 151 -13.84 -18.53 2.87
N GLN A 152 -15.08 -18.21 2.52
CA GLN A 152 -15.38 -17.43 1.32
C GLN A 152 -15.28 -15.92 1.57
N ILE A 153 -15.57 -15.47 2.80
CA ILE A 153 -15.61 -14.06 3.19
C ILE A 153 -14.98 -13.90 4.57
N GLY A 154 -14.19 -12.87 4.73
CA GLY A 154 -13.67 -12.37 5.99
C GLY A 154 -14.11 -10.93 6.24
N ILE A 155 -14.44 -10.61 7.47
CA ILE A 155 -14.69 -9.22 7.89
C ILE A 155 -13.37 -8.65 8.38
N VAL A 156 -12.89 -7.57 7.74
CA VAL A 156 -11.67 -6.89 8.14
C VAL A 156 -11.86 -6.20 9.48
N THR A 157 -11.03 -6.56 10.47
CA THR A 157 -11.07 -5.99 11.83
C THR A 157 -9.96 -4.96 12.07
N GLY A 158 -9.01 -4.85 11.14
CA GLY A 158 -7.91 -3.89 11.20
C GLY A 158 -7.05 -3.95 9.96
N ILE A 159 -6.38 -2.84 9.65
CA ILE A 159 -5.42 -2.72 8.55
C ILE A 159 -4.02 -2.63 9.13
N LYS A 160 -3.10 -3.44 8.59
CA LYS A 160 -1.69 -3.44 9.02
C LYS A 160 -1.00 -2.17 8.52
N GLY A 161 -0.60 -1.30 9.45
CA GLY A 161 0.18 -0.11 9.11
C GLY A 161 1.64 -0.47 8.75
N PRO A 162 2.16 -0.07 7.57
CA PRO A 162 3.53 -0.34 7.18
C PRO A 162 4.54 0.58 7.91
N TYR A 163 5.77 0.08 8.05
CA TYR A 163 6.95 0.86 8.42
C TYR A 163 8.15 0.30 7.67
N TRP A 164 8.84 1.15 6.91
CA TRP A 164 9.98 0.73 6.13
C TRP A 164 11.30 1.16 6.78
N ILE A 165 12.28 0.28 6.70
CA ILE A 165 13.66 0.56 7.13
C ILE A 165 14.56 0.36 5.92
N GLU A 166 15.43 1.32 5.69
CA GLU A 166 16.59 1.20 4.83
C GLU A 166 17.85 1.23 5.69
N GLY A 167 18.80 0.36 5.38
CA GLY A 167 20.05 0.29 6.12
C GLY A 167 21.18 -0.36 5.34
N SER A 168 22.37 -0.32 5.92
CA SER A 168 23.53 -0.99 5.35
C SER A 168 24.42 -1.59 6.43
N PHE A 169 25.10 -2.67 6.08
CA PHE A 169 26.26 -3.17 6.81
C PHE A 169 27.52 -2.80 6.07
N GLU A 170 28.48 -2.24 6.79
CA GLU A 170 29.79 -1.87 6.27
C GLU A 170 30.83 -2.90 6.74
N GLY A 171 31.61 -3.39 5.82
CA GLY A 171 32.72 -4.32 6.04
C GLY A 171 33.95 -3.88 5.27
N GLU A 172 34.76 -4.86 4.85
CA GLU A 172 35.99 -4.59 4.10
C GLU A 172 36.12 -5.55 2.93
N ALA A 173 36.06 -4.99 1.70
CA ALA A 173 36.20 -5.78 0.49
C ALA A 173 37.63 -6.27 0.32
N ASN A 174 37.80 -7.59 0.21
CA ASN A 174 39.13 -8.21 0.06
C ASN A 174 39.02 -9.46 -0.82
N HIS A 175 40.18 -9.99 -1.21
CA HIS A 175 40.28 -11.21 -2.00
C HIS A 175 39.82 -12.43 -1.18
N ALA A 176 38.83 -13.16 -1.66
CA ALA A 176 38.18 -14.25 -0.93
C ALA A 176 39.15 -15.43 -0.63
N GLY A 177 40.09 -15.72 -1.52
CA GLY A 177 41.06 -16.79 -1.33
C GLY A 177 42.31 -16.38 -0.56
N GLY A 178 42.61 -15.08 -0.44
CA GLY A 178 43.81 -14.56 0.20
C GLY A 178 43.64 -14.06 1.64
N THR A 179 42.39 -13.86 2.08
CA THR A 179 42.11 -13.30 3.41
C THR A 179 41.62 -14.39 4.36
N PRO A 180 42.38 -14.69 5.44
CA PRO A 180 41.98 -15.67 6.45
C PRO A 180 40.64 -15.32 7.11
N MET A 181 39.85 -16.35 7.52
CA MET A 181 38.53 -16.16 8.11
C MET A 181 38.49 -15.21 9.30
N ASN A 182 39.46 -15.31 10.19
CA ASN A 182 39.59 -14.50 11.42
C ASN A 182 40.02 -13.04 11.16
N MET A 183 40.34 -12.69 9.92
CA MET A 183 40.74 -11.32 9.52
C MET A 183 39.66 -10.62 8.65
N ARG A 184 38.53 -11.26 8.44
CA ARG A 184 37.47 -10.74 7.59
C ARG A 184 36.51 -9.80 8.34
N LYS A 185 36.11 -8.74 7.66
CA LYS A 185 34.94 -7.93 8.00
C LYS A 185 33.94 -8.07 6.86
N ASP A 186 33.21 -9.15 6.87
CA ASP A 186 32.32 -9.55 5.78
C ASP A 186 30.91 -9.00 6.00
N ALA A 187 30.54 -7.98 5.22
CA ALA A 187 29.23 -7.33 5.32
C ALA A 187 28.06 -8.27 4.97
N MET A 188 28.29 -9.28 4.11
CA MET A 188 27.26 -10.25 3.75
C MET A 188 26.98 -11.21 4.91
N THR A 189 28.00 -11.65 5.63
CA THR A 189 27.82 -12.49 6.82
C THR A 189 27.04 -11.74 7.91
N ALA A 190 27.34 -10.45 8.12
CA ALA A 190 26.57 -9.60 9.04
C ALA A 190 25.11 -9.50 8.58
N ALA A 191 24.86 -9.19 7.31
CA ALA A 191 23.51 -9.11 6.74
C ALA A 191 22.74 -10.43 6.86
N ALA A 192 23.39 -11.58 6.61
CA ALA A 192 22.74 -12.89 6.73
C ALA A 192 22.32 -13.19 8.18
N ASN A 193 23.18 -12.90 9.17
CA ASN A 193 22.84 -13.05 10.58
C ASN A 193 21.70 -12.12 10.99
N TYR A 194 21.69 -10.89 10.48
CA TYR A 194 20.64 -9.92 10.74
C TYR A 194 19.28 -10.36 10.16
N ILE A 195 19.26 -10.84 8.93
CA ILE A 195 18.04 -11.36 8.29
C ILE A 195 17.41 -12.48 9.13
N ALA A 196 18.24 -13.43 9.57
CA ALA A 196 17.79 -14.51 10.43
C ALA A 196 17.26 -14.01 11.79
N GLU A 197 17.85 -12.95 12.33
CA GLU A 197 17.40 -12.35 13.59
C GLU A 197 16.08 -11.58 13.41
N VAL A 198 15.90 -10.85 12.30
CA VAL A 198 14.63 -10.19 11.95
C VAL A 198 13.50 -11.20 11.91
N GLU A 199 13.70 -12.37 11.26
CA GLU A 199 12.69 -13.44 11.20
C GLU A 199 12.35 -13.98 12.59
N LYS A 200 13.34 -14.21 13.46
CA LYS A 200 13.10 -14.66 14.84
C LYS A 200 12.32 -13.64 15.66
N ILE A 201 12.66 -12.35 15.55
CA ILE A 201 11.94 -11.27 16.23
C ILE A 201 10.48 -11.27 15.76
N ALA A 202 10.25 -11.30 14.45
CA ALA A 202 8.90 -11.29 13.88
C ALA A 202 8.08 -12.51 14.35
N SER A 203 8.64 -13.71 14.26
CA SER A 203 7.97 -14.94 14.69
C SER A 203 7.62 -14.93 16.19
N ARG A 204 8.46 -14.34 17.03
CA ARG A 204 8.20 -14.23 18.48
C ARG A 204 7.10 -13.23 18.81
N LEU A 205 6.97 -12.15 18.04
CA LEU A 205 5.94 -11.12 18.27
C LEU A 205 4.54 -11.58 17.86
N GLY A 206 4.43 -12.68 17.12
CA GLY A 206 3.17 -13.36 16.81
C GLY A 206 2.63 -13.07 15.42
N ASP A 207 1.58 -13.79 15.06
CA ASP A 207 1.09 -13.95 13.67
C ASP A 207 0.62 -12.65 13.00
N MET A 208 0.26 -11.64 13.77
CA MET A 208 -0.17 -10.35 13.20
C MET A 208 1.00 -9.43 12.88
N PHE A 209 2.16 -9.63 13.54
CA PHE A 209 3.38 -8.89 13.22
C PHE A 209 4.13 -9.59 12.09
N VAL A 210 4.44 -8.85 11.04
CA VAL A 210 5.25 -9.35 9.92
C VAL A 210 6.41 -8.42 9.65
N ALA A 211 7.58 -8.99 9.33
CA ALA A 211 8.76 -8.24 8.90
C ALA A 211 9.44 -9.00 7.76
N THR A 212 9.70 -8.32 6.67
CA THR A 212 10.28 -8.91 5.47
C THR A 212 11.49 -8.10 5.01
N VAL A 213 12.66 -8.74 4.91
CA VAL A 213 13.81 -8.15 4.23
C VAL A 213 13.58 -8.33 2.72
N GLY A 214 13.12 -7.25 2.07
CA GLY A 214 12.63 -7.29 0.69
C GLY A 214 13.74 -7.18 -0.36
N THR A 215 14.82 -6.47 -0.04
CA THR A 215 15.94 -6.28 -0.96
C THR A 215 17.28 -6.44 -0.28
N LEU A 216 18.25 -6.93 -1.06
CA LEU A 216 19.67 -6.98 -0.71
C LEU A 216 20.51 -6.56 -1.90
N LYS A 217 21.38 -5.57 -1.71
CA LYS A 217 22.33 -5.13 -2.74
C LYS A 217 23.74 -5.23 -2.21
N VAL A 218 24.53 -6.09 -2.84
CA VAL A 218 25.89 -6.45 -2.40
C VAL A 218 26.93 -5.70 -3.20
N HIS A 219 27.90 -5.12 -2.51
CA HIS A 219 29.00 -4.38 -3.12
C HIS A 219 30.38 -4.93 -2.69
N PRO A 220 31.33 -5.10 -3.65
CA PRO A 220 31.19 -4.88 -5.09
C PRO A 220 30.43 -6.00 -5.84
N GLY A 221 30.10 -7.11 -5.15
CA GLY A 221 29.41 -8.25 -5.75
C GLY A 221 30.29 -9.03 -6.75
N GLY A 222 30.95 -10.06 -6.24
CA GLY A 222 31.82 -10.91 -7.05
C GLY A 222 32.10 -12.23 -6.37
N ILE A 223 32.19 -13.31 -7.15
CA ILE A 223 32.34 -14.69 -6.61
C ILE A 223 33.62 -14.89 -5.80
N ASN A 224 34.65 -14.10 -6.05
CA ASN A 224 35.97 -14.20 -5.42
C ASN A 224 36.32 -12.97 -4.57
N THR A 225 35.31 -12.17 -4.17
CA THR A 225 35.51 -10.94 -3.39
C THR A 225 34.64 -10.97 -2.15
N ILE A 226 35.24 -10.69 -0.99
CA ILE A 226 34.52 -10.52 0.27
C ILE A 226 33.69 -9.23 0.16
N PRO A 227 32.38 -9.26 0.43
CA PRO A 227 31.55 -8.05 0.38
C PRO A 227 31.97 -6.99 1.39
N GLY A 228 32.21 -5.78 0.89
CA GLY A 228 32.56 -4.62 1.71
C GLY A 228 31.35 -3.81 2.17
N ARG A 229 30.21 -3.98 1.51
CA ARG A 229 28.96 -3.33 1.89
C ARG A 229 27.76 -4.13 1.41
N VAL A 230 26.69 -4.14 2.22
CA VAL A 230 25.40 -4.68 1.85
C VAL A 230 24.31 -3.69 2.25
N ASP A 231 23.57 -3.17 1.26
CA ASP A 231 22.37 -2.37 1.50
C ASP A 231 21.15 -3.27 1.57
N TYR A 232 20.18 -2.96 2.43
CA TYR A 232 18.97 -3.73 2.62
C TYR A 232 17.75 -2.84 2.88
N THR A 233 16.56 -3.40 2.61
CA THR A 233 15.28 -2.80 2.99
C THR A 233 14.46 -3.79 3.79
N ILE A 234 13.69 -3.30 4.77
CA ILE A 234 12.76 -4.10 5.56
C ILE A 234 11.39 -3.45 5.52
N ASP A 235 10.35 -4.23 5.20
CA ASP A 235 8.95 -3.88 5.37
C ASP A 235 8.44 -4.52 6.66
N ILE A 236 7.94 -3.71 7.59
CA ILE A 236 7.39 -4.12 8.88
C ILE A 236 5.93 -3.70 8.93
N ARG A 237 5.02 -4.64 9.28
CA ARG A 237 3.59 -4.35 9.37
C ARG A 237 2.97 -5.00 10.59
N ASP A 238 2.03 -4.27 11.21
CA ASP A 238 1.17 -4.78 12.28
C ASP A 238 -0.11 -3.94 12.36
N THR A 239 -1.19 -4.52 12.87
CA THR A 239 -2.42 -3.83 13.24
C THR A 239 -2.33 -3.16 14.61
N ASP A 240 -1.45 -3.65 15.50
CA ASP A 240 -1.18 -3.10 16.82
C ASP A 240 0.02 -2.15 16.77
N MET A 241 -0.22 -0.86 17.08
CA MET A 241 0.81 0.17 17.02
C MET A 241 1.91 0.00 18.07
N GLU A 242 1.58 -0.51 19.28
CA GLU A 242 2.55 -0.70 20.36
C GLU A 242 3.48 -1.88 20.03
N ARG A 243 2.90 -3.01 19.61
CA ARG A 243 3.67 -4.18 19.16
C ARG A 243 4.53 -3.86 17.94
N ARG A 244 3.99 -3.09 16.96
CA ARG A 244 4.77 -2.61 15.81
C ARG A 244 5.96 -1.75 16.27
N ALA A 245 5.74 -0.80 17.17
CA ALA A 245 6.81 0.04 17.71
C ALA A 245 7.85 -0.76 18.49
N GLN A 246 7.43 -1.78 19.23
CA GLN A 246 8.35 -2.73 19.90
C GLN A 246 9.21 -3.47 18.89
N GLY A 247 8.59 -4.07 17.85
CA GLY A 247 9.31 -4.81 16.82
C GLY A 247 10.32 -3.95 16.06
N ILE A 248 9.94 -2.71 15.72
CA ILE A 248 10.84 -1.74 15.10
C ILE A 248 12.07 -1.46 15.98
N ARG A 249 11.87 -1.25 17.28
CA ARG A 249 13.00 -1.04 18.22
C ARG A 249 13.93 -2.25 18.26
N GLU A 250 13.39 -3.44 18.46
CA GLU A 250 14.17 -4.68 18.56
C GLU A 250 14.94 -4.98 17.27
N ILE A 251 14.33 -4.79 16.11
CA ILE A 251 14.97 -4.94 14.80
C ILE A 251 16.13 -3.95 14.64
N LYS A 252 15.93 -2.68 15.02
CA LYS A 252 17.01 -1.67 14.98
C LYS A 252 18.15 -2.00 15.96
N GLU A 253 17.81 -2.46 17.16
CA GLU A 253 18.82 -2.86 18.16
C GLU A 253 19.61 -4.09 17.71
N ALA A 254 18.98 -5.03 17.02
CA ALA A 254 19.65 -6.20 16.49
C ALA A 254 20.72 -5.83 15.45
N ALA A 255 20.43 -4.82 14.59
CA ALA A 255 21.41 -4.33 13.61
C ALA A 255 22.70 -3.77 14.27
N VAL A 256 22.59 -3.18 15.46
CA VAL A 256 23.74 -2.59 16.19
C VAL A 256 24.57 -3.66 16.93
N LYS A 257 23.98 -4.82 17.23
CA LYS A 257 24.63 -5.91 17.96
C LYS A 257 25.44 -6.85 17.05
N ILE A 258 25.17 -6.82 15.76
CA ILE A 258 25.82 -7.63 14.73
C ILE A 258 27.05 -6.92 14.18
#